data_5f89db3998868f50344963ebb798117a
#
_entry.id   5f89db3998868f50344963ebb798117a
#
_cell.length_a   1.000
_cell.length_b   1.000
_cell.length_c   1.000
_cell.angle_alpha   90.00
_cell.angle_beta   90.00
_cell.angle_gamma   90.00
#
_symmetry.space_group_name_H-M   'P 1'
#
loop_
_entity.id
_entity.type
_entity.pdbx_description
1 polymer ?
#
loop_
_entity_poly.entity_id
_entity_poly.type
_entity_poly.pdbx_seq_one_letter_code
_entity_poly.pdbx_strand_id
1 'polypeptide(L)'
;MRKFLAALILLGLGAPALGQTPINVVPQVGLTWGYLPKATYSAGFTGLVPAASATDVVCLAGSATKTVKVTKIVLGGTAGTLVTLPVLLTKKATADSGGTAAGTTANPANTITPLDSQFPTATAVPISYTANPTINAAGTILAARTLTLPVTSAGVASIPTVWDFGAGNSNLLSPIVLRGAAQQICLNFSTVSVSSGLLAGYLEWTEE
;
A
#
# COMPACT_ATOMS: atom_id res chain seq x y z
N MET A 1 0.50 -66.14 73.23
CA MET A 1 -0.55 -65.21 72.88
C MET A 1 -0.04 -63.79 73.04
N ARG A 2 0.53 -63.19 72.08
CA ARG A 2 0.91 -61.76 72.09
C ARG A 2 0.70 -61.23 70.68
N LYS A 3 -0.27 -60.34 70.54
CA LYS A 3 -0.60 -59.63 69.30
C LYS A 3 0.41 -58.51 69.12
N PHE A 4 1.23 -58.52 68.08
CA PHE A 4 2.04 -57.42 67.67
C PHE A 4 1.26 -56.61 66.60
N LEU A 5 0.91 -55.40 67.00
CA LEU A 5 0.35 -54.43 66.13
C LEU A 5 1.50 -53.66 65.46
N ALA A 6 1.74 -53.86 64.20
CA ALA A 6 2.71 -53.11 63.45
C ALA A 6 2.06 -51.82 62.95
N ALA A 7 2.46 -50.70 63.56
CA ALA A 7 2.08 -49.37 63.05
C ALA A 7 2.95 -49.00 61.85
N LEU A 8 2.36 -48.96 60.69
CA LEU A 8 2.98 -48.45 59.46
C LEU A 8 2.97 -46.93 59.49
N ILE A 9 4.13 -46.34 59.81
CA ILE A 9 4.32 -44.90 59.69
C ILE A 9 4.58 -44.57 58.22
N LEU A 10 3.57 -44.04 57.56
CA LEU A 10 3.71 -43.49 56.20
C LEU A 10 4.37 -42.11 56.31
N LEU A 11 5.68 -42.04 56.09
CA LEU A 11 6.38 -40.79 55.90
C LEU A 11 5.96 -40.22 54.55
N GLY A 12 5.04 -39.31 54.54
CA GLY A 12 4.73 -38.50 53.37
C GLY A 12 5.89 -37.56 53.06
N LEU A 13 6.73 -37.93 52.12
CA LEU A 13 7.66 -37.01 51.47
C LEU A 13 6.82 -35.98 50.69
N GLY A 14 6.59 -34.85 51.34
CA GLY A 14 6.05 -33.68 50.66
C GLY A 14 7.02 -33.23 49.60
N ALA A 15 6.72 -33.57 48.32
CA ALA A 15 7.39 -32.92 47.21
C ALA A 15 7.11 -31.41 47.29
N PRO A 16 8.12 -30.57 47.19
CA PRO A 16 7.87 -29.13 47.09
C PRO A 16 6.98 -28.90 45.86
N ALA A 17 5.80 -28.45 46.08
CA ALA A 17 4.95 -27.93 45.01
C ALA A 17 5.74 -26.77 44.42
N LEU A 18 6.39 -27.01 43.28
CA LEU A 18 6.90 -25.95 42.42
C LEU A 18 5.68 -25.08 42.13
N GLY A 19 5.68 -23.89 42.73
CA GLY A 19 4.61 -22.92 42.57
C GLY A 19 4.48 -22.56 41.11
N GLN A 20 3.72 -23.35 40.38
CA GLN A 20 3.16 -22.89 39.12
C GLN A 20 2.19 -21.77 39.52
N THR A 21 2.66 -20.54 39.34
CA THR A 21 1.72 -19.43 39.28
C THR A 21 0.65 -19.82 38.29
N PRO A 22 -0.62 -19.89 38.69
CA PRO A 22 -1.67 -20.18 37.72
C PRO A 22 -1.56 -19.14 36.62
N ILE A 23 -1.23 -19.60 35.42
CA ILE A 23 -1.34 -18.77 34.24
C ILE A 23 -2.81 -18.37 34.24
N ASN A 24 -3.07 -17.13 34.54
CA ASN A 24 -4.42 -16.60 34.50
C ASN A 24 -4.80 -16.53 33.01
N VAL A 25 -5.21 -17.68 32.49
CA VAL A 25 -5.81 -17.76 31.16
C VAL A 25 -7.15 -17.07 31.32
N VAL A 26 -7.13 -15.76 31.17
CA VAL A 26 -8.37 -15.02 30.96
C VAL A 26 -8.96 -15.63 29.70
N PRO A 27 -10.12 -16.34 29.80
CA PRO A 27 -10.77 -16.78 28.58
C PRO A 27 -11.08 -15.51 27.79
N GLN A 28 -10.34 -15.28 26.75
CA GLN A 28 -10.67 -14.21 25.81
C GLN A 28 -11.92 -14.67 25.06
N VAL A 29 -13.05 -14.46 25.69
CA VAL A 29 -14.37 -14.67 25.09
C VAL A 29 -14.44 -13.68 23.93
N GLY A 30 -14.25 -14.17 22.71
CA GLY A 30 -14.43 -13.38 21.49
C GLY A 30 -13.17 -12.96 20.74
N LEU A 31 -11.96 -13.33 21.18
CA LEU A 31 -10.82 -13.25 20.27
C LEU A 31 -10.78 -14.53 19.42
N THR A 32 -11.59 -14.55 18.36
CA THR A 32 -11.10 -15.19 17.18
C THR A 32 -9.72 -14.60 16.92
N TRP A 33 -8.71 -15.45 16.72
CA TRP A 33 -7.42 -15.05 16.16
C TRP A 33 -7.65 -14.58 14.72
N GLY A 34 -8.60 -13.67 14.56
CA GLY A 34 -8.82 -12.95 13.34
C GLY A 34 -7.72 -11.90 13.29
N TYR A 35 -6.87 -11.99 12.29
CA TYR A 35 -6.14 -10.84 11.80
C TYR A 35 -7.10 -9.66 11.85
N LEU A 36 -6.85 -8.70 12.74
CA LEU A 36 -7.55 -7.43 12.63
C LEU A 36 -7.17 -6.87 11.26
N PRO A 37 -8.11 -6.79 10.33
CA PRO A 37 -7.78 -6.35 8.99
C PRO A 37 -7.21 -4.94 9.10
N LYS A 38 -6.01 -4.74 8.56
CA LYS A 38 -5.43 -3.40 8.50
C LYS A 38 -6.29 -2.55 7.60
N ALA A 39 -6.53 -1.31 8.01
CA ALA A 39 -7.29 -0.38 7.19
C ALA A 39 -6.62 -0.23 5.83
N THR A 40 -7.24 -0.78 4.81
CA THR A 40 -6.73 -0.87 3.44
C THR A 40 -7.61 -0.02 2.52
N TYR A 41 -6.96 0.72 1.66
CA TYR A 41 -7.59 1.68 0.76
C TYR A 41 -7.09 1.47 -0.66
N SER A 42 -7.95 1.81 -1.61
CA SER A 42 -7.63 1.90 -3.02
C SER A 42 -8.01 3.26 -3.57
N ALA A 43 -7.19 3.79 -4.47
CA ALA A 43 -7.50 5.01 -5.21
C ALA A 43 -7.32 4.74 -6.69
N GLY A 44 -8.44 4.61 -7.40
CA GLY A 44 -8.48 4.41 -8.84
C GLY A 44 -8.45 5.74 -9.59
N PHE A 45 -7.87 5.70 -10.79
CA PHE A 45 -7.94 6.77 -11.77
C PHE A 45 -8.21 6.19 -13.15
N THR A 46 -8.93 6.93 -13.97
CA THR A 46 -9.24 6.52 -15.35
C THR A 46 -9.33 7.75 -16.23
N GLY A 47 -8.98 7.61 -17.50
CA GLY A 47 -9.01 8.72 -18.45
C GLY A 47 -8.05 9.86 -18.11
N LEU A 48 -7.02 9.58 -17.31
CA LEU A 48 -6.02 10.58 -16.96
C LEU A 48 -5.19 10.96 -18.19
N VAL A 49 -5.23 12.22 -18.55
CA VAL A 49 -4.41 12.80 -19.64
C VAL A 49 -3.19 13.45 -18.98
N PRO A 50 -2.01 12.86 -19.11
CA PRO A 50 -0.79 13.43 -18.54
C PRO A 50 -0.32 14.65 -19.36
N ALA A 51 0.56 15.46 -18.78
CA ALA A 51 1.24 16.52 -19.51
C ALA A 51 2.02 15.99 -20.73
N ALA A 52 2.20 16.82 -21.75
CA ALA A 52 2.90 16.43 -22.98
C ALA A 52 4.32 15.90 -22.76
N SER A 53 5.02 16.42 -21.75
CA SER A 53 6.34 15.94 -21.31
C SER A 53 6.26 15.60 -19.83
N ALA A 54 5.47 14.57 -19.51
CA ALA A 54 5.12 14.26 -18.15
C ALA A 54 6.33 13.89 -17.30
N THR A 55 6.40 14.47 -16.14
CA THR A 55 7.31 14.09 -15.04
C THR A 55 6.56 13.15 -14.09
N ASP A 56 6.16 13.59 -12.93
CA ASP A 56 5.34 12.81 -12.03
C ASP A 56 3.87 12.86 -12.48
N VAL A 57 3.29 11.68 -12.65
CA VAL A 57 1.94 11.54 -13.22
C VAL A 57 0.94 11.16 -12.15
N VAL A 58 1.31 10.21 -11.31
CA VAL A 58 0.48 9.73 -10.20
C VAL A 58 1.34 9.60 -8.97
N CYS A 59 0.92 10.21 -7.89
CA CYS A 59 1.62 10.21 -6.61
C CYS A 59 0.68 9.78 -5.47
N LEU A 60 1.26 9.23 -4.42
CA LEU A 60 0.63 9.05 -3.12
C LEU A 60 1.47 9.75 -2.08
N ALA A 61 0.94 10.78 -1.46
CA ALA A 61 1.55 11.43 -0.30
C ALA A 61 1.17 10.68 0.98
N GLY A 62 2.11 10.61 1.92
CA GLY A 62 1.88 9.96 3.19
C GLY A 62 0.91 10.74 4.09
N SER A 63 0.74 10.26 5.30
CA SER A 63 -0.16 10.84 6.30
C SER A 63 0.61 11.57 7.39
N ALA A 64 0.06 12.65 7.92
CA ALA A 64 0.63 13.35 9.07
C ALA A 64 0.48 12.55 10.37
N THR A 65 -0.49 11.66 10.45
CA THR A 65 -0.89 10.99 11.70
C THR A 65 -0.70 9.47 11.67
N LYS A 66 -0.50 8.87 10.50
CA LYS A 66 -0.42 7.43 10.32
C LYS A 66 0.79 7.02 9.48
N THR A 67 1.22 5.78 9.67
CA THR A 67 2.18 5.14 8.76
C THR A 67 1.44 4.57 7.57
N VAL A 68 1.79 5.03 6.38
CA VAL A 68 1.22 4.55 5.11
C VAL A 68 2.13 3.50 4.53
N LYS A 69 1.59 2.33 4.19
CA LYS A 69 2.31 1.23 3.55
C LYS A 69 1.70 0.95 2.20
N VAL A 70 2.41 1.31 1.14
CA VAL A 70 1.97 1.07 -0.24
C VAL A 70 2.17 -0.40 -0.57
N THR A 71 1.10 -1.06 -0.97
CA THR A 71 1.08 -2.50 -1.21
C THR A 71 1.05 -2.84 -2.69
N LYS A 72 0.37 -2.01 -3.49
CA LYS A 72 0.24 -2.26 -4.92
C LYS A 72 0.05 -0.98 -5.73
N ILE A 73 0.61 -0.98 -6.92
CA ILE A 73 0.37 0.06 -7.93
C ILE A 73 0.14 -0.62 -9.26
N VAL A 74 -0.89 -0.20 -9.96
CA VAL A 74 -1.23 -0.68 -11.30
C VAL A 74 -1.35 0.51 -12.23
N LEU A 75 -0.70 0.44 -13.38
CA LEU A 75 -0.72 1.47 -14.41
C LEU A 75 -0.88 0.84 -15.78
N GLY A 76 -1.83 1.31 -16.53
CA GLY A 76 -2.05 0.97 -17.93
C GLY A 76 -2.64 2.15 -18.67
N GLY A 77 -3.12 1.92 -19.88
CA GLY A 77 -3.77 2.94 -20.67
C GLY A 77 -3.56 2.76 -22.16
N THR A 78 -3.91 3.79 -22.92
CA THR A 78 -3.75 3.89 -24.36
C THR A 78 -3.12 5.22 -24.73
N ALA A 79 -2.66 5.37 -25.95
CA ALA A 79 -2.14 6.64 -26.48
C ALA A 79 -2.64 6.88 -27.90
N GLY A 80 -2.47 8.09 -28.41
CA GLY A 80 -2.83 8.41 -29.80
C GLY A 80 -1.93 7.71 -30.83
N THR A 81 -0.69 7.39 -30.45
CA THR A 81 0.26 6.58 -31.20
C THR A 81 0.86 5.52 -30.29
N LEU A 82 1.30 4.39 -30.86
CA LEU A 82 2.02 3.39 -30.06
C LEU A 82 3.25 4.03 -29.42
N VAL A 83 3.33 3.95 -28.12
CA VAL A 83 4.47 4.46 -27.35
C VAL A 83 4.93 3.46 -26.32
N THR A 84 6.25 3.34 -26.21
CA THR A 84 6.90 2.56 -25.15
C THR A 84 7.79 3.52 -24.37
N LEU A 85 7.55 3.61 -23.07
CA LEU A 85 8.24 4.57 -22.21
C LEU A 85 8.71 3.92 -20.92
N PRO A 86 9.81 4.41 -20.33
CA PRO A 86 10.21 4.05 -18.98
C PRO A 86 9.26 4.69 -17.97
N VAL A 87 8.85 3.93 -16.99
CA VAL A 87 8.12 4.42 -15.82
C VAL A 87 8.99 4.17 -14.60
N LEU A 88 9.40 5.23 -13.96
CA LEU A 88 10.20 5.19 -12.74
C LEU A 88 9.27 5.28 -11.53
N LEU A 89 9.43 4.37 -10.60
CA LEU A 89 8.82 4.47 -9.29
C LEU A 89 9.79 5.19 -8.38
N THR A 90 9.45 6.39 -7.95
CA THR A 90 10.33 7.26 -7.16
C THR A 90 9.75 7.49 -5.78
N LYS A 91 10.59 7.39 -4.75
CA LYS A 91 10.24 7.78 -3.38
C LYS A 91 10.93 9.10 -3.05
N LYS A 92 10.18 10.06 -2.54
CA LYS A 92 10.61 11.41 -2.21
C LYS A 92 10.48 11.70 -0.72
N ALA A 93 11.42 12.48 -0.19
CA ALA A 93 11.35 12.96 1.18
C ALA A 93 10.48 14.22 1.31
N THR A 94 10.33 14.96 0.21
CA THR A 94 9.53 16.19 0.14
C THR A 94 8.49 16.01 -0.97
N ALA A 95 7.24 16.28 -0.64
CA ALA A 95 6.14 16.21 -1.62
C ALA A 95 6.31 17.31 -2.67
N ASP A 96 5.87 16.99 -3.89
CA ASP A 96 5.82 17.94 -4.98
C ASP A 96 4.79 19.05 -4.68
N SER A 97 4.96 20.18 -5.33
CA SER A 97 4.07 21.32 -5.20
C SER A 97 3.59 21.82 -6.56
N GLY A 98 2.50 22.54 -6.57
CA GLY A 98 1.93 23.04 -7.83
C GLY A 98 1.43 21.93 -8.75
N GLY A 99 1.53 22.18 -10.07
CA GLY A 99 0.90 21.31 -11.06
C GLY A 99 -0.61 21.46 -11.09
N THR A 100 -1.25 20.78 -12.04
CA THR A 100 -2.71 20.69 -12.08
C THR A 100 -3.13 19.28 -11.73
N ALA A 101 -3.73 19.12 -10.55
CA ALA A 101 -4.29 17.83 -10.16
C ALA A 101 -5.53 17.52 -11.02
N ALA A 102 -5.75 16.24 -11.31
CA ALA A 102 -7.00 15.78 -11.89
C ALA A 102 -8.15 16.04 -10.90
N GLY A 103 -9.31 16.35 -11.42
CA GLY A 103 -10.48 16.68 -10.61
C GLY A 103 -11.63 17.22 -11.45
N THR A 104 -11.50 17.16 -12.78
CA THR A 104 -12.55 17.55 -13.72
C THR A 104 -13.34 16.33 -14.18
N THR A 105 -14.48 16.55 -14.82
CA THR A 105 -15.28 15.46 -15.42
C THR A 105 -14.48 14.64 -16.45
N ALA A 106 -13.59 15.31 -17.21
CA ALA A 106 -12.75 14.64 -18.20
C ALA A 106 -11.53 13.90 -17.57
N ASN A 107 -11.09 14.36 -16.41
CA ASN A 107 -10.00 13.78 -15.63
C ASN A 107 -10.46 13.69 -14.17
N PRO A 108 -11.22 12.67 -13.80
CA PRO A 108 -11.75 12.55 -12.46
C PRO A 108 -10.62 12.45 -11.43
N ALA A 109 -10.81 13.11 -10.30
CA ALA A 109 -9.90 12.98 -9.18
C ALA A 109 -9.84 11.53 -8.71
N ASN A 110 -8.73 11.14 -8.10
CA ASN A 110 -8.60 9.83 -7.50
C ASN A 110 -9.64 9.65 -6.40
N THR A 111 -10.57 8.75 -6.61
CA THR A 111 -11.56 8.42 -5.58
C THR A 111 -10.95 7.40 -4.64
N ILE A 112 -10.83 7.76 -3.37
CA ILE A 112 -10.36 6.86 -2.33
C ILE A 112 -11.54 5.99 -1.88
N THR A 113 -11.35 4.68 -1.95
CA THR A 113 -12.32 3.70 -1.49
C THR A 113 -11.69 2.81 -0.42
N PRO A 114 -12.22 2.77 0.79
CA PRO A 114 -11.81 1.76 1.76
C PRO A 114 -12.24 0.38 1.25
N LEU A 115 -11.39 -0.63 1.40
CA LEU A 115 -11.73 -1.99 0.99
C LEU A 115 -12.70 -2.68 1.96
N ASP A 116 -12.83 -2.14 3.16
CA ASP A 116 -13.87 -2.48 4.12
C ASP A 116 -14.57 -1.19 4.54
N SER A 117 -15.89 -1.15 4.43
CA SER A 117 -16.72 0.01 4.77
C SER A 117 -16.65 0.43 6.24
N GLN A 118 -16.13 -0.44 7.10
CA GLN A 118 -15.91 -0.16 8.53
C GLN A 118 -14.60 0.59 8.80
N PHE A 119 -13.73 0.71 7.82
CA PHE A 119 -12.48 1.44 7.98
C PHE A 119 -12.74 2.96 8.05
N PRO A 120 -11.96 3.67 8.86
CA PRO A 120 -12.05 5.14 8.92
C PRO A 120 -11.64 5.75 7.57
N THR A 121 -11.95 7.03 7.39
CA THR A 121 -11.48 7.78 6.22
C THR A 121 -9.96 7.75 6.13
N ALA A 122 -9.46 7.53 4.92
CA ALA A 122 -8.02 7.56 4.63
C ALA A 122 -7.44 8.95 4.92
N THR A 123 -6.18 8.96 5.33
CA THR A 123 -5.44 10.21 5.62
C THR A 123 -4.28 10.44 4.64
N ALA A 124 -3.86 9.42 3.89
CA ALA A 124 -2.96 9.55 2.76
C ALA A 124 -3.67 10.20 1.58
N VAL A 125 -2.92 10.95 0.76
CA VAL A 125 -3.50 11.74 -0.33
C VAL A 125 -2.95 11.26 -1.68
N PRO A 126 -3.76 10.55 -2.48
CA PRO A 126 -3.42 10.23 -3.87
C PRO A 126 -3.66 11.46 -4.76
N ILE A 127 -2.73 11.73 -5.66
CA ILE A 127 -2.80 12.85 -6.60
C ILE A 127 -2.43 12.34 -8.00
N SER A 128 -3.27 12.65 -8.98
CA SER A 128 -2.96 12.44 -10.40
C SER A 128 -2.82 13.81 -11.08
N TYR A 129 -1.79 13.98 -11.88
CA TYR A 129 -1.45 15.26 -12.48
C TYR A 129 -1.77 15.30 -13.98
N THR A 130 -2.46 16.35 -14.40
CA THR A 130 -2.69 16.70 -15.81
C THR A 130 -1.69 17.73 -16.33
N ALA A 131 -1.02 18.46 -15.44
CA ALA A 131 0.13 19.29 -15.72
C ALA A 131 1.24 19.01 -14.71
N ASN A 132 2.49 19.09 -15.16
CA ASN A 132 3.63 18.74 -14.32
C ASN A 132 3.67 19.51 -13.00
N PRO A 133 3.84 18.83 -11.87
CA PRO A 133 4.15 19.51 -10.62
C PRO A 133 5.59 20.05 -10.62
N THR A 134 5.87 20.96 -9.69
CA THR A 134 7.23 21.35 -9.35
C THR A 134 7.83 20.24 -8.49
N ILE A 135 8.90 19.64 -8.98
CA ILE A 135 9.64 18.60 -8.26
C ILE A 135 10.49 19.28 -7.18
N ASN A 136 10.07 19.20 -5.93
CA ASN A 136 10.76 19.84 -4.80
C ASN A 136 12.01 19.08 -4.34
N ALA A 137 12.03 17.77 -4.56
CA ALA A 137 13.19 16.92 -4.27
C ALA A 137 13.31 15.80 -5.31
N ALA A 138 14.53 15.58 -5.79
CA ALA A 138 14.80 14.39 -6.59
C ALA A 138 14.49 13.14 -5.75
N GLY A 139 13.64 12.27 -6.29
CA GLY A 139 13.30 11.04 -5.61
C GLY A 139 14.37 9.97 -5.77
N THR A 140 14.42 9.04 -4.83
CA THR A 140 15.17 7.79 -5.01
C THR A 140 14.36 6.86 -5.91
N ILE A 141 14.95 6.39 -6.99
CA ILE A 141 14.32 5.40 -7.87
C ILE A 141 14.31 4.06 -7.15
N LEU A 142 13.12 3.55 -6.86
CA LEU A 142 12.94 2.24 -6.22
C LEU A 142 12.82 1.13 -7.25
N ALA A 143 12.21 1.43 -8.40
CA ALA A 143 12.03 0.49 -9.49
C ALA A 143 11.85 1.25 -10.81
N ALA A 144 12.22 0.61 -11.91
CA ALA A 144 11.93 1.06 -13.26
C ALA A 144 11.26 -0.06 -14.04
N ARG A 145 10.25 0.27 -14.81
CA ARG A 145 9.57 -0.66 -15.72
C ARG A 145 9.27 0.02 -17.04
N THR A 146 9.14 -0.78 -18.05
CA THR A 146 8.70 -0.30 -19.38
C THR A 146 7.19 -0.44 -19.48
N LEU A 147 6.51 0.64 -19.85
CA LEU A 147 5.09 0.67 -20.15
C LEU A 147 4.90 0.81 -21.65
N THR A 148 4.11 -0.07 -22.23
CA THR A 148 3.68 0.04 -23.63
C THR A 148 2.22 0.44 -23.67
N LEU A 149 1.94 1.58 -24.27
CA LEU A 149 0.60 2.10 -24.51
C LEU A 149 0.20 1.86 -25.96
N PRO A 150 -0.76 0.98 -26.24
CA PRO A 150 -1.26 0.74 -27.57
C PRO A 150 -2.05 1.95 -28.09
N VAL A 151 -2.22 2.01 -29.41
CA VAL A 151 -3.03 3.04 -30.05
C VAL A 151 -4.50 2.84 -29.66
N THR A 152 -5.16 3.92 -29.25
CA THR A 152 -6.57 3.91 -28.84
C THR A 152 -7.50 3.33 -29.91
N SER A 153 -7.20 3.57 -31.19
CA SER A 153 -8.02 3.09 -32.31
C SER A 153 -7.77 1.62 -32.70
N ALA A 154 -6.73 0.98 -32.16
CA ALA A 154 -6.34 -0.37 -32.58
C ALA A 154 -7.18 -1.49 -31.95
N GLY A 155 -8.06 -1.18 -31.00
CA GLY A 155 -8.84 -2.19 -30.27
C GLY A 155 -8.00 -3.18 -29.47
N VAL A 156 -6.71 -2.89 -29.26
CA VAL A 156 -5.78 -3.73 -28.52
C VAL A 156 -5.84 -3.37 -27.05
N ALA A 157 -6.03 -4.38 -26.20
CA ALA A 157 -6.00 -4.18 -24.77
C ALA A 157 -4.59 -3.78 -24.29
N SER A 158 -4.50 -2.78 -23.43
CA SER A 158 -3.28 -2.44 -22.72
C SER A 158 -2.91 -3.55 -21.74
N ILE A 159 -1.64 -3.95 -21.73
CA ILE A 159 -1.10 -4.81 -20.67
C ILE A 159 -0.68 -3.89 -19.52
N PRO A 160 -1.34 -3.93 -18.36
CA PRO A 160 -0.98 -3.05 -17.25
C PRO A 160 0.38 -3.43 -16.68
N THR A 161 1.14 -2.43 -16.30
CA THR A 161 2.34 -2.60 -15.49
C THR A 161 1.93 -2.64 -14.01
N VAL A 162 2.37 -3.68 -13.30
CA VAL A 162 2.00 -3.92 -11.90
C VAL A 162 3.25 -3.88 -11.04
N TRP A 163 3.25 -3.06 -10.01
CA TRP A 163 4.18 -3.11 -8.89
C TRP A 163 3.43 -3.69 -7.71
N ASP A 164 3.84 -4.87 -7.25
CA ASP A 164 3.30 -5.55 -6.09
C ASP A 164 4.38 -5.62 -5.01
N PHE A 165 4.11 -5.03 -3.85
CA PHE A 165 5.04 -4.96 -2.71
C PHE A 165 4.59 -5.86 -1.57
N GLY A 166 3.67 -6.80 -1.86
CA GLY A 166 3.21 -7.79 -0.90
C GLY A 166 2.25 -7.23 0.15
N ALA A 167 0.98 -7.22 -0.19
CA ALA A 167 -0.10 -7.09 0.80
C ALA A 167 -0.34 -8.41 1.55
N GLY A 168 0.21 -9.49 1.06
CA GLY A 168 -0.08 -10.83 1.54
C GLY A 168 1.14 -11.58 2.03
N ASN A 169 0.89 -12.51 2.81
CA ASN A 169 1.53 -13.70 3.38
C ASN A 169 2.98 -14.09 3.01
N SER A 170 3.69 -13.37 2.16
CA SER A 170 5.11 -13.65 1.92
C SER A 170 5.96 -12.73 2.78
N ASN A 171 6.64 -13.29 3.75
CA ASN A 171 7.66 -12.62 4.58
C ASN A 171 8.84 -12.05 3.77
N LEU A 172 8.76 -12.08 2.44
CA LEU A 172 9.85 -11.73 1.53
C LEU A 172 9.70 -10.37 0.87
N LEU A 173 8.49 -9.79 0.84
CA LEU A 173 8.25 -8.48 0.25
C LEU A 173 7.85 -7.49 1.33
N SER A 174 8.59 -6.40 1.41
CA SER A 174 8.27 -5.30 2.32
C SER A 174 7.51 -4.22 1.58
N PRO A 175 6.37 -3.74 2.10
CA PRO A 175 5.67 -2.61 1.51
C PRO A 175 6.55 -1.36 1.53
N ILE A 176 6.29 -0.44 0.62
CA ILE A 176 6.95 0.86 0.65
C ILE A 176 6.29 1.71 1.73
N VAL A 177 7.10 2.15 2.70
CA VAL A 177 6.60 2.88 3.87
C VAL A 177 6.78 4.37 3.66
N LEU A 178 5.68 5.14 3.85
CA LEU A 178 5.69 6.60 3.91
C LEU A 178 5.36 7.03 5.35
N ARG A 179 6.19 7.89 5.91
CA ARG A 179 6.04 8.44 7.26
C ARG A 179 5.96 9.97 7.19
N GLY A 180 4.85 10.51 7.62
CA GLY A 180 4.56 11.95 7.53
C GLY A 180 4.07 12.37 6.15
N ALA A 181 3.32 13.48 6.10
CA ALA A 181 2.69 14.00 4.89
C ALA A 181 3.69 14.51 3.83
N ALA A 182 4.93 14.78 4.23
CA ALA A 182 5.95 15.24 3.30
C ALA A 182 6.52 14.12 2.41
N GLN A 183 6.48 12.86 2.86
CA GLN A 183 6.96 11.75 2.05
C GLN A 183 5.95 11.39 0.97
N GLN A 184 6.47 11.09 -0.21
CA GLN A 184 5.65 10.79 -1.37
C GLN A 184 6.26 9.68 -2.20
N ILE A 185 5.42 8.86 -2.83
CA ILE A 185 5.81 7.92 -3.87
C ILE A 185 5.12 8.32 -5.16
N CYS A 186 5.86 8.35 -6.27
CA CYS A 186 5.35 8.80 -7.55
C CYS A 186 5.73 7.85 -8.69
N LEU A 187 4.86 7.80 -9.69
CA LEU A 187 5.15 7.27 -11.02
C LEU A 187 5.62 8.42 -11.90
N ASN A 188 6.87 8.34 -12.34
CA ASN A 188 7.54 9.37 -13.14
C ASN A 188 7.81 8.86 -14.55
N PHE A 189 7.44 9.64 -15.55
CA PHE A 189 7.60 9.30 -16.99
C PHE A 189 8.88 9.85 -17.62
N SER A 190 9.77 10.42 -16.82
CA SER A 190 11.08 10.91 -17.28
C SER A 190 10.99 11.88 -18.46
N THR A 191 9.96 12.71 -18.51
CA THR A 191 9.68 13.67 -19.58
C THR A 191 9.38 13.06 -20.95
N VAL A 192 9.15 11.76 -21.04
CA VAL A 192 8.75 11.12 -22.30
C VAL A 192 7.34 11.56 -22.65
N SER A 193 7.18 12.02 -23.90
CA SER A 193 5.89 12.49 -24.40
C SER A 193 4.93 11.33 -24.63
N VAL A 194 3.70 11.51 -24.14
CA VAL A 194 2.57 10.60 -24.36
C VAL A 194 1.48 11.39 -25.07
N SER A 195 1.51 11.39 -26.39
CA SER A 195 0.51 12.09 -27.20
C SER A 195 -0.87 11.48 -27.01
N SER A 196 -1.85 12.31 -26.62
CA SER A 196 -3.24 11.88 -26.38
C SER A 196 -3.36 10.64 -25.52
N GLY A 197 -2.50 10.56 -24.48
CA GLY A 197 -2.54 9.44 -23.53
C GLY A 197 -3.80 9.46 -22.69
N LEU A 198 -4.39 8.29 -22.49
CA LEU A 198 -5.48 8.04 -21.55
C LEU A 198 -5.02 6.95 -20.59
N LEU A 199 -4.53 7.37 -19.42
CA LEU A 199 -4.02 6.46 -18.41
C LEU A 199 -5.13 5.99 -17.49
N ALA A 200 -5.01 4.75 -17.02
CA ALA A 200 -5.89 4.15 -16.04
C ALA A 200 -5.09 3.27 -15.09
N GLY A 201 -5.56 3.14 -13.86
CA GLY A 201 -4.91 2.32 -12.87
C GLY A 201 -5.41 2.58 -11.46
N TYR A 202 -4.65 2.10 -10.49
CA TYR A 202 -4.96 2.35 -9.08
C TYR A 202 -3.71 2.22 -8.20
N LEU A 203 -3.79 2.83 -7.05
CA LEU A 203 -2.87 2.71 -5.93
C LEU A 203 -3.59 1.98 -4.79
N GLU A 204 -2.91 1.07 -4.12
CA GLU A 204 -3.43 0.39 -2.92
C GLU A 204 -2.45 0.52 -1.77
N TRP A 205 -2.96 0.81 -0.58
CA TRP A 205 -2.13 0.99 0.62
C TRP A 205 -2.89 0.64 1.89
N THR A 206 -2.13 0.44 2.98
CA THR A 206 -2.69 0.35 4.33
C THR A 206 -2.25 1.53 5.18
N GLU A 207 -3.06 1.89 6.18
CA GLU A 207 -2.74 2.91 7.17
C GLU A 207 -2.76 2.33 8.60
N GLU A 208 -1.70 2.62 9.36
CA GLU A 208 -1.50 2.12 10.74
C GLU A 208 -1.20 3.25 11.71
#